data_7ea2c4f0db2f0e487bfd536c7866bfc7
#
_entry.id   7ea2c4f0db2f0e487bfd536c7866bfc7
#
_cell.length_a   1.000
_cell.length_b   1.000
_cell.length_c   1.000
_cell.angle_alpha   90.00
_cell.angle_beta   90.00
_cell.angle_gamma   90.00
#
_symmetry.space_group_name_H-M   'P 1'
#
loop_
_entity.id
_entity.type
_entity.pdbx_description
1 polymer ?
#
loop_
_entity_poly.entity_id
_entity_poly.type
_entity_poly.pdbx_seq_one_letter_code
_entity_poly.pdbx_strand_id
1 'polypeptide(L)'
;QLQERFRERDGLLGHLSGAIPGLLAPAGPLGQGQHFAMAGAYLHRDRLFPCTIGDGGLGEPYILSAFKHFHTSYPEVTNFLPVLIWNGFSQEHHSMVSLMDNEQMVAYWRAHDFERVILIDAKDYDDAGQEGAYVDSTRFGPEARRAFTRAVLEGVKAAADSALSGTLTVVIVKQLKGAGVHAQGAK
;
A
#
# COMPACT_ATOMS: atom_id res chain seq x y z
N GLN A 1 17.15 -2.36 19.26
CA GLN A 1 16.35 -2.99 20.36
C GLN A 1 15.02 -3.58 19.87
N LEU A 2 14.15 -2.84 19.11
CA LEU A 2 12.88 -3.41 18.63
C LEU A 2 13.07 -4.54 17.61
N GLN A 3 14.07 -4.45 16.73
CA GLN A 3 14.37 -5.49 15.74
C GLN A 3 14.99 -6.73 16.38
N GLU A 4 15.77 -6.56 17.44
CA GLU A 4 16.43 -7.64 18.20
C GLU A 4 15.43 -8.56 18.92
N ARG A 5 14.24 -8.01 19.23
CA ARG A 5 13.16 -8.73 19.93
C ARG A 5 11.98 -9.08 18.99
N PHE A 6 12.27 -9.28 17.71
CA PHE A 6 11.24 -9.66 16.74
C PHE A 6 10.72 -11.07 17.01
N ARG A 7 9.42 -11.24 17.16
CA ARG A 7 8.70 -12.47 17.51
C ARG A 7 8.99 -13.03 18.92
N GLU A 8 9.68 -12.29 19.77
CA GLU A 8 9.79 -12.65 21.17
C GLU A 8 8.54 -12.26 21.97
N ARG A 9 8.37 -12.89 23.14
CA ARG A 9 7.36 -12.45 24.11
C ARG A 9 7.67 -11.01 24.51
N ASP A 10 6.72 -10.13 24.46
CA ASP A 10 6.88 -8.67 24.71
C ASP A 10 7.75 -7.91 23.70
N GLY A 11 8.06 -8.51 22.54
CA GLY A 11 8.75 -7.86 21.41
C GLY A 11 7.81 -7.48 20.26
N LEU A 12 8.41 -7.18 19.10
CA LEU A 12 7.62 -6.93 17.89
C LEU A 12 6.94 -8.22 17.41
N LEU A 13 5.63 -8.13 17.20
CA LEU A 13 4.85 -9.24 16.67
C LEU A 13 5.21 -9.51 15.20
N GLY A 14 5.24 -10.78 14.81
CA GLY A 14 5.45 -11.17 13.41
C GLY A 14 4.28 -10.81 12.49
N HIS A 15 3.10 -10.60 13.07
CA HIS A 15 1.89 -10.09 12.42
C HIS A 15 1.30 -8.97 13.27
N LEU A 16 0.63 -8.03 12.63
CA LEU A 16 -0.11 -6.98 13.33
C LEU A 16 -1.15 -7.61 14.27
N SER A 17 -1.36 -7.00 15.43
CA SER A 17 -2.31 -7.46 16.45
C SER A 17 -3.42 -6.43 16.64
N GLY A 18 -4.64 -6.90 16.90
CA GLY A 18 -5.77 -6.05 17.29
C GLY A 18 -5.57 -5.27 18.59
N ALA A 19 -4.49 -5.56 19.35
CA ALA A 19 -4.10 -4.77 20.51
C ALA A 19 -3.44 -3.43 20.12
N ILE A 20 -3.09 -3.21 18.84
CA ILE A 20 -2.52 -1.95 18.36
C ILE A 20 -3.64 -0.94 18.21
N PRO A 21 -3.61 0.21 18.91
CA PRO A 21 -4.62 1.23 18.79
C PRO A 21 -4.77 1.73 17.34
N GLY A 22 -6.01 1.80 16.86
CA GLY A 22 -6.31 2.24 15.48
C GLY A 22 -6.24 1.14 14.43
N LEU A 23 -5.81 -0.08 14.77
CA LEU A 23 -5.86 -1.22 13.87
C LEU A 23 -7.20 -1.93 13.98
N LEU A 24 -8.04 -1.78 12.96
CA LEU A 24 -9.39 -2.36 12.94
C LEU A 24 -9.34 -3.88 12.80
N ALA A 25 -8.54 -4.37 11.86
CA ALA A 25 -8.40 -5.79 11.59
C ALA A 25 -6.97 -6.14 11.22
N PRO A 26 -6.26 -6.93 12.04
CA PRO A 26 -5.00 -7.52 11.65
C PRO A 26 -5.28 -8.66 10.67
N ALA A 27 -4.65 -8.64 9.50
CA ALA A 27 -4.79 -9.70 8.51
C ALA A 27 -3.48 -10.48 8.39
N GLY A 28 -3.48 -11.71 8.85
CA GLY A 28 -2.38 -12.66 8.62
C GLY A 28 -2.38 -13.19 7.18
N PRO A 29 -3.49 -13.77 6.70
CA PRO A 29 -3.63 -14.17 5.30
C PRO A 29 -3.67 -12.97 4.37
N LEU A 30 -3.01 -13.10 3.19
CA LEU A 30 -3.03 -12.08 2.17
C LEU A 30 -4.47 -11.79 1.69
N GLY A 31 -4.78 -10.54 1.43
CA GLY A 31 -6.05 -10.13 0.83
C GLY A 31 -7.25 -9.98 1.75
N GLN A 32 -7.17 -10.29 3.03
CA GLN A 32 -8.28 -10.13 3.95
C GLN A 32 -8.53 -8.68 4.38
N GLY A 33 -7.47 -7.87 4.50
CA GLY A 33 -7.58 -6.49 4.97
C GLY A 33 -8.52 -5.62 4.13
N GLN A 34 -8.54 -5.83 2.82
CA GLN A 34 -9.40 -5.12 1.89
C GLN A 34 -10.89 -5.40 2.14
N HIS A 35 -11.23 -6.66 2.42
CA HIS A 35 -12.62 -7.03 2.71
C HIS A 35 -13.13 -6.38 3.99
N PHE A 36 -12.28 -6.30 5.02
CA PHE A 36 -12.62 -5.57 6.25
C PHE A 36 -12.80 -4.07 6.00
N ALA A 37 -11.92 -3.47 5.18
CA ALA A 37 -12.05 -2.06 4.83
C ALA A 37 -13.32 -1.76 4.04
N MET A 38 -13.65 -2.59 3.04
CA MET A 38 -14.89 -2.46 2.27
C MET A 38 -16.13 -2.65 3.15
N ALA A 39 -16.13 -3.65 4.03
CA ALA A 39 -17.23 -3.87 4.96
C ALA A 39 -17.40 -2.71 5.94
N GLY A 40 -16.29 -2.19 6.48
CA GLY A 40 -16.30 -1.01 7.35
C GLY A 40 -16.84 0.23 6.62
N ALA A 41 -16.42 0.46 5.39
CA ALA A 41 -16.88 1.57 4.56
C ALA A 41 -18.38 1.46 4.23
N TYR A 42 -18.85 0.26 3.98
CA TYR A 42 -20.29 -0.01 3.76
C TYR A 42 -21.12 0.32 5.00
N LEU A 43 -20.66 -0.06 6.18
CA LEU A 43 -21.38 0.13 7.44
C LEU A 43 -21.29 1.57 7.99
N HIS A 44 -20.22 2.30 7.67
CA HIS A 44 -19.91 3.62 8.23
C HIS A 44 -19.49 4.59 7.12
N ARG A 45 -20.47 5.24 6.48
CA ARG A 45 -20.27 6.13 5.34
C ARG A 45 -19.58 7.45 5.69
N ASP A 46 -19.57 7.82 6.95
CA ASP A 46 -19.00 9.05 7.51
C ASP A 46 -17.50 8.93 7.81
N ARG A 47 -16.89 7.76 7.60
CA ARG A 47 -15.51 7.47 7.97
C ARG A 47 -14.74 6.87 6.81
N LEU A 48 -13.44 7.15 6.77
CA LEU A 48 -12.51 6.53 5.85
C LEU A 48 -11.96 5.21 6.42
N PHE A 49 -11.88 4.18 5.57
CA PHE A 49 -11.30 2.88 5.90
C PHE A 49 -10.09 2.61 5.02
N PRO A 50 -8.89 3.03 5.43
CA PRO A 50 -7.68 2.71 4.69
C PRO A 50 -7.28 1.23 4.89
N CYS A 51 -6.71 0.63 3.85
CA CYS A 51 -6.11 -0.70 3.93
C CYS A 51 -4.80 -0.74 3.16
N THR A 52 -3.75 -1.25 3.80
CA THR A 52 -2.47 -1.47 3.12
C THR A 52 -2.47 -2.80 2.39
N ILE A 53 -1.93 -2.80 1.18
CA ILE A 53 -1.79 -3.98 0.32
C ILE A 53 -0.33 -4.08 -0.09
N GLY A 54 0.31 -5.22 0.12
CA GLY A 54 1.57 -5.53 -0.55
C GLY A 54 1.32 -5.96 -1.99
N ASP A 55 2.25 -5.69 -2.89
CA ASP A 55 2.14 -6.10 -4.29
C ASP A 55 2.08 -7.63 -4.48
N GLY A 56 2.68 -8.40 -3.59
CA GLY A 56 2.44 -9.85 -3.52
C GLY A 56 0.98 -10.22 -3.25
N GLY A 57 0.24 -9.38 -2.54
CA GLY A 57 -1.19 -9.56 -2.30
C GLY A 57 -2.04 -9.40 -3.56
N LEU A 58 -1.61 -8.65 -4.55
CA LEU A 58 -2.34 -8.53 -5.82
C LEU A 58 -2.39 -9.82 -6.63
N GLY A 59 -1.50 -10.77 -6.34
CA GLY A 59 -1.53 -12.11 -6.92
C GLY A 59 -2.63 -13.01 -6.38
N GLU A 60 -3.31 -12.62 -5.31
CA GLU A 60 -4.40 -13.40 -4.74
C GLU A 60 -5.68 -13.26 -5.59
N PRO A 61 -6.24 -14.37 -6.10
CA PRO A 61 -7.27 -14.33 -7.14
C PRO A 61 -8.54 -13.57 -6.75
N TYR A 62 -8.84 -13.52 -5.47
CA TYR A 62 -10.10 -12.92 -4.96
C TYR A 62 -10.01 -11.43 -4.67
N ILE A 63 -8.82 -10.82 -4.65
CA ILE A 63 -8.68 -9.40 -4.26
C ILE A 63 -9.30 -8.47 -5.27
N LEU A 64 -8.89 -8.57 -6.51
CA LEU A 64 -9.38 -7.69 -7.58
C LEU A 64 -10.82 -7.96 -7.93
N SER A 65 -11.22 -9.24 -7.94
CA SER A 65 -12.62 -9.59 -8.11
C SER A 65 -13.50 -9.03 -6.99
N ALA A 66 -13.00 -9.00 -5.75
CA ALA A 66 -13.73 -8.40 -4.64
C ALA A 66 -13.93 -6.89 -4.83
N PHE A 67 -12.91 -6.14 -5.24
CA PHE A 67 -13.06 -4.71 -5.55
C PHE A 67 -14.10 -4.50 -6.64
N LYS A 68 -14.01 -5.24 -7.75
CA LYS A 68 -14.93 -5.12 -8.87
C LYS A 68 -16.37 -5.44 -8.46
N HIS A 69 -16.61 -6.55 -7.78
CA HIS A 69 -17.92 -6.93 -7.30
C HIS A 69 -18.48 -5.94 -6.29
N PHE A 70 -17.65 -5.47 -5.36
CA PHE A 70 -18.08 -4.52 -4.35
C PHE A 70 -18.49 -3.20 -4.98
N HIS A 71 -17.67 -2.64 -5.85
CA HIS A 71 -17.97 -1.38 -6.54
C HIS A 71 -19.18 -1.50 -7.47
N THR A 72 -19.31 -2.62 -8.20
CA THR A 72 -20.49 -2.87 -9.05
C THR A 72 -21.78 -2.94 -8.23
N SER A 73 -21.71 -3.54 -7.03
CA SER A 73 -22.88 -3.71 -6.17
C SER A 73 -23.22 -2.47 -5.33
N TYR A 74 -22.20 -1.68 -4.99
CA TYR A 74 -22.30 -0.51 -4.10
C TYR A 74 -21.44 0.65 -4.64
N PRO A 75 -21.77 1.22 -5.82
CA PRO A 75 -20.96 2.25 -6.46
C PRO A 75 -20.82 3.54 -5.65
N GLU A 76 -21.76 3.78 -4.74
CA GLU A 76 -21.74 4.91 -3.83
C GLU A 76 -20.78 4.75 -2.65
N VAL A 77 -20.18 3.56 -2.45
CA VAL A 77 -19.24 3.28 -1.36
C VAL A 77 -17.82 3.53 -1.84
N THR A 78 -17.32 4.72 -1.66
CA THR A 78 -15.98 5.13 -2.08
C THR A 78 -15.04 5.40 -0.91
N ASN A 79 -15.54 5.39 0.32
CA ASN A 79 -14.84 5.74 1.56
C ASN A 79 -13.92 4.62 2.12
N PHE A 80 -13.48 3.71 1.27
CA PHE A 80 -12.33 2.83 1.55
C PHE A 80 -11.14 3.25 0.68
N LEU A 81 -9.94 3.13 1.22
CA LEU A 81 -8.73 3.61 0.55
C LEU A 81 -7.64 2.53 0.53
N PRO A 82 -7.49 1.80 -0.58
CA PRO A 82 -6.34 0.94 -0.78
C PRO A 82 -5.04 1.77 -0.88
N VAL A 83 -4.02 1.34 -0.14
CA VAL A 83 -2.66 1.87 -0.21
C VAL A 83 -1.74 0.72 -0.60
N LEU A 84 -1.37 0.67 -1.88
CA LEU A 84 -0.45 -0.35 -2.40
C LEU A 84 0.98 0.02 -2.05
N ILE A 85 1.67 -0.88 -1.38
CA ILE A 85 3.12 -0.84 -1.19
C ILE A 85 3.76 -1.68 -2.28
N TRP A 86 4.18 -1.02 -3.36
CA TRP A 86 4.74 -1.66 -4.54
C TRP A 86 6.27 -1.74 -4.43
N ASN A 87 6.76 -2.91 -4.02
CA ASN A 87 8.17 -3.14 -3.73
C ASN A 87 8.84 -4.20 -4.64
N GLY A 88 8.09 -4.78 -5.57
CA GLY A 88 8.57 -5.77 -6.54
C GLY A 88 8.65 -7.21 -6.05
N PHE A 89 8.33 -7.47 -4.76
CA PHE A 89 8.53 -8.81 -4.18
C PHE A 89 7.30 -9.35 -3.47
N SER A 90 7.04 -10.63 -3.69
CA SER A 90 6.13 -11.46 -2.90
C SER A 90 6.98 -12.41 -2.06
N GLN A 91 7.14 -12.12 -0.76
CA GLN A 91 8.07 -12.83 0.11
C GLN A 91 9.52 -12.80 -0.45
N GLU A 92 9.99 -13.91 -1.03
CA GLU A 92 11.35 -14.09 -1.56
C GLU A 92 11.42 -14.00 -3.09
N HIS A 93 10.28 -14.00 -3.78
CA HIS A 93 10.20 -13.99 -5.23
C HIS A 93 9.66 -12.65 -5.75
N HIS A 94 9.92 -12.38 -7.04
CA HIS A 94 9.28 -11.26 -7.71
C HIS A 94 7.75 -11.40 -7.65
N SER A 95 7.08 -10.30 -7.38
CA SER A 95 5.62 -10.26 -7.42
C SER A 95 5.12 -10.32 -8.87
N MET A 96 3.87 -10.72 -9.06
CA MET A 96 3.22 -10.75 -10.37
C MET A 96 3.32 -9.41 -11.11
N VAL A 97 3.30 -8.32 -10.35
CA VAL A 97 3.31 -6.95 -10.90
C VAL A 97 4.71 -6.31 -10.90
N SER A 98 5.76 -7.06 -10.56
CA SER A 98 7.13 -6.52 -10.46
C SER A 98 7.72 -6.05 -11.80
N LEU A 99 7.23 -6.60 -12.92
CA LEU A 99 7.67 -6.26 -14.26
C LEU A 99 6.84 -5.13 -14.91
N MET A 100 5.78 -4.67 -14.24
CA MET A 100 5.00 -3.54 -14.73
C MET A 100 5.80 -2.25 -14.60
N ASP A 101 5.69 -1.39 -15.60
CA ASP A 101 6.07 0.01 -15.47
C ASP A 101 4.97 0.84 -14.77
N ASN A 102 5.23 2.11 -14.56
CA ASN A 102 4.32 2.99 -13.85
C ASN A 102 2.99 3.19 -14.60
N GLU A 103 3.04 3.27 -15.93
CA GLU A 103 1.85 3.44 -16.77
C GLU A 103 0.98 2.19 -16.75
N GLN A 104 1.59 1.02 -16.86
CA GLN A 104 0.90 -0.27 -16.77
C GLN A 104 0.23 -0.45 -15.40
N MET A 105 0.90 -0.07 -14.32
CA MET A 105 0.32 -0.14 -12.97
C MET A 105 -0.87 0.80 -12.82
N VAL A 106 -0.79 2.01 -13.32
CA VAL A 106 -1.93 2.95 -13.33
C VAL A 106 -3.09 2.40 -14.17
N ALA A 107 -2.81 1.88 -15.37
CA ALA A 107 -3.82 1.28 -16.24
C ALA A 107 -4.50 0.05 -15.59
N TYR A 108 -3.71 -0.76 -14.90
CA TYR A 108 -4.19 -1.91 -14.16
C TYR A 108 -5.26 -1.54 -13.11
N TRP A 109 -5.02 -0.51 -12.28
CA TRP A 109 -5.99 -0.06 -11.29
C TRP A 109 -7.21 0.59 -11.93
N ARG A 110 -7.03 1.35 -13.01
CA ARG A 110 -8.15 1.93 -13.77
C ARG A 110 -9.07 0.86 -14.37
N ALA A 111 -8.51 -0.27 -14.83
CA ALA A 111 -9.29 -1.40 -15.31
C ALA A 111 -10.19 -2.03 -14.23
N HIS A 112 -9.91 -1.73 -12.94
CA HIS A 112 -10.72 -2.16 -11.79
C HIS A 112 -11.60 -1.04 -11.23
N ASP A 113 -11.93 -0.05 -12.08
CA ASP A 113 -12.83 1.08 -11.80
C ASP A 113 -12.29 2.13 -10.82
N PHE A 114 -10.99 2.10 -10.49
CA PHE A 114 -10.39 3.17 -9.72
C PHE A 114 -10.21 4.41 -10.59
N GLU A 115 -11.06 5.40 -10.35
CA GLU A 115 -11.10 6.65 -11.15
C GLU A 115 -9.85 7.50 -10.89
N ARG A 116 -9.39 7.55 -9.64
CA ARG A 116 -8.18 8.25 -9.23
C ARG A 116 -7.10 7.30 -8.75
N VAL A 117 -5.98 7.33 -9.46
CA VAL A 117 -4.78 6.56 -9.10
C VAL A 117 -3.66 7.55 -8.80
N ILE A 118 -3.18 7.57 -7.56
CA ILE A 118 -2.07 8.42 -7.12
C ILE A 118 -0.85 7.52 -6.97
N LEU A 119 0.10 7.63 -7.89
CA LEU A 119 1.36 6.90 -7.86
C LEU A 119 2.48 7.81 -7.41
N ILE A 120 3.24 7.37 -6.42
CA ILE A 120 4.40 8.05 -5.86
C ILE A 120 5.58 7.08 -5.98
N ASP A 121 6.46 7.35 -6.94
CA ASP A 121 7.65 6.55 -7.18
C ASP A 121 8.84 7.17 -6.42
N ALA A 122 9.48 6.40 -5.54
CA ALA A 122 10.66 6.85 -4.82
C ALA A 122 11.80 7.27 -5.77
N LYS A 123 11.84 6.70 -6.98
CA LYS A 123 12.84 7.04 -7.99
C LYS A 123 12.78 8.50 -8.44
N ASP A 124 11.62 9.14 -8.40
CA ASP A 124 11.46 10.57 -8.77
C ASP A 124 12.14 11.51 -7.76
N TYR A 125 12.52 10.99 -6.60
CA TYR A 125 13.17 11.70 -5.51
C TYR A 125 14.61 11.24 -5.27
N ASP A 126 15.13 10.31 -6.10
CA ASP A 126 16.45 9.72 -5.90
C ASP A 126 17.58 10.68 -6.29
N ASP A 127 18.21 11.26 -5.27
CA ASP A 127 19.40 12.11 -5.38
C ASP A 127 20.73 11.32 -5.25
N ALA A 128 20.65 10.01 -4.99
CA ALA A 128 21.81 9.13 -4.85
C ALA A 128 22.16 8.37 -6.14
N GLY A 129 21.36 8.51 -7.21
CA GLY A 129 21.60 7.88 -8.51
C GLY A 129 21.53 6.35 -8.48
N GLN A 130 20.61 5.80 -7.73
CA GLN A 130 20.45 4.35 -7.60
C GLN A 130 19.94 3.72 -8.90
N GLU A 131 20.53 2.60 -9.26
CA GLU A 131 20.08 1.80 -10.40
C GLU A 131 18.87 0.93 -10.05
N GLY A 132 18.12 0.52 -11.10
CA GLY A 132 16.94 -0.36 -10.96
C GLY A 132 15.60 0.37 -10.90
N ALA A 133 14.54 -0.43 -10.92
CA ALA A 133 13.15 0.05 -10.93
C ALA A 133 12.63 0.41 -9.52
N TYR A 134 13.27 -0.13 -8.49
CA TYR A 134 12.93 0.10 -7.09
C TYR A 134 14.14 0.65 -6.36
N VAL A 135 14.00 1.80 -5.73
CA VAL A 135 15.10 2.48 -5.04
C VAL A 135 14.87 2.52 -3.53
N ASP A 136 15.98 2.58 -2.79
CA ASP A 136 16.00 2.65 -1.34
C ASP A 136 15.92 4.11 -0.88
N SER A 137 14.75 4.53 -0.43
CA SER A 137 14.52 5.88 0.09
C SER A 137 15.34 6.23 1.33
N THR A 138 15.93 5.25 2.02
CA THR A 138 16.81 5.51 3.17
C THR A 138 18.20 5.99 2.78
N ARG A 139 18.57 5.78 1.51
CA ARG A 139 19.85 6.27 0.92
C ARG A 139 19.75 7.69 0.39
N PHE A 140 18.55 8.27 0.35
CA PHE A 140 18.34 9.65 -0.06
C PHE A 140 19.00 10.64 0.89
N GLY A 141 19.47 11.74 0.37
CA GLY A 141 19.85 12.89 1.16
C GLY A 141 18.68 13.43 2.00
N PRO A 142 18.96 14.26 3.01
CA PRO A 142 17.91 14.74 3.92
C PRO A 142 16.77 15.50 3.23
N GLU A 143 17.06 16.24 2.16
CA GLU A 143 16.06 17.00 1.41
C GLU A 143 15.19 16.10 0.54
N ALA A 144 15.80 15.20 -0.23
CA ALA A 144 15.10 14.23 -1.07
C ALA A 144 14.20 13.32 -0.21
N ARG A 145 14.70 12.85 0.93
CA ARG A 145 13.91 12.06 1.88
C ARG A 145 12.71 12.82 2.43
N ARG A 146 12.90 14.11 2.80
CA ARG A 146 11.77 14.95 3.24
C ARG A 146 10.76 15.18 2.11
N ALA A 147 11.23 15.41 0.89
CA ALA A 147 10.37 15.59 -0.28
C ALA A 147 9.55 14.34 -0.57
N PHE A 148 10.17 13.17 -0.60
CA PHE A 148 9.46 11.89 -0.78
C PHE A 148 8.45 11.64 0.33
N THR A 149 8.84 11.81 1.61
CA THR A 149 7.91 11.64 2.74
C THR A 149 6.72 12.59 2.64
N ARG A 150 6.96 13.85 2.26
CA ARG A 150 5.90 14.84 2.06
C ARG A 150 4.96 14.41 0.93
N ALA A 151 5.49 13.96 -0.20
CA ALA A 151 4.69 13.49 -1.33
C ALA A 151 3.79 12.32 -0.93
N VAL A 152 4.30 11.37 -0.14
CA VAL A 152 3.48 10.25 0.38
C VAL A 152 2.35 10.78 1.28
N LEU A 153 2.65 11.67 2.23
CA LEU A 153 1.65 12.23 3.13
C LEU A 153 0.59 13.05 2.39
N GLU A 154 1.01 13.91 1.47
CA GLU A 154 0.11 14.73 0.64
C GLU A 154 -0.73 13.86 -0.30
N GLY A 155 -0.12 12.83 -0.90
CA GLY A 155 -0.80 11.87 -1.75
C GLY A 155 -1.88 11.09 -1.01
N VAL A 156 -1.58 10.58 0.19
CA VAL A 156 -2.56 9.88 1.03
C VAL A 156 -3.68 10.84 1.47
N LYS A 157 -3.36 12.07 1.86
CA LYS A 157 -4.37 13.09 2.21
C LYS A 157 -5.28 13.40 1.04
N ALA A 158 -4.71 13.69 -0.14
CA ALA A 158 -5.48 13.98 -1.35
C ALA A 158 -6.37 12.79 -1.78
N ALA A 159 -5.89 11.56 -1.57
CA ALA A 159 -6.67 10.35 -1.81
C ALA A 159 -7.82 10.19 -0.82
N ALA A 160 -7.58 10.48 0.47
CA ALA A 160 -8.61 10.45 1.51
C ALA A 160 -9.73 11.44 1.22
N ASP A 161 -9.38 12.68 0.87
CA ASP A 161 -10.34 13.72 0.49
C ASP A 161 -11.17 13.31 -0.73
N SER A 162 -10.54 12.69 -1.74
CA SER A 162 -11.23 12.17 -2.92
C SER A 162 -12.18 11.02 -2.60
N ALA A 163 -11.73 10.05 -1.84
CA ALA A 163 -12.53 8.90 -1.42
C ALA A 163 -13.78 9.34 -0.64
N LEU A 164 -13.62 10.28 0.29
CA LEU A 164 -14.74 10.86 1.06
C LEU A 164 -15.66 11.74 0.20
N SER A 165 -15.16 12.27 -0.93
CA SER A 165 -15.95 13.07 -1.89
C SER A 165 -16.63 12.24 -2.96
N GLY A 166 -16.61 10.91 -2.89
CA GLY A 166 -17.32 10.04 -3.81
C GLY A 166 -16.49 9.53 -4.99
N THR A 167 -15.16 9.64 -4.96
CA THR A 167 -14.27 9.16 -6.03
C THR A 167 -13.50 7.93 -5.57
N LEU A 168 -13.68 6.80 -6.25
CA LEU A 168 -12.92 5.58 -5.95
C LEU A 168 -11.44 5.80 -6.23
N THR A 169 -10.64 5.76 -5.17
CA THR A 169 -9.24 6.20 -5.19
C THR A 169 -8.29 5.14 -4.65
N VAL A 170 -7.10 5.04 -5.23
CA VAL A 170 -5.99 4.21 -4.73
C VAL A 170 -4.71 5.04 -4.65
N VAL A 171 -3.89 4.77 -3.64
CA VAL A 171 -2.52 5.28 -3.54
C VAL A 171 -1.54 4.15 -3.80
N ILE A 172 -0.52 4.40 -4.59
CA ILE A 172 0.57 3.47 -4.88
C ILE A 172 1.87 4.12 -4.44
N VAL A 173 2.59 3.48 -3.52
CA VAL A 173 3.92 3.90 -3.09
C VAL A 173 4.92 2.88 -3.58
N LYS A 174 5.77 3.27 -4.52
CA LYS A 174 6.78 2.42 -5.13
C LYS A 174 8.15 2.69 -4.52
N GLN A 175 8.76 1.67 -3.91
CA GLN A 175 10.09 1.74 -3.31
C GLN A 175 10.68 0.35 -3.10
N LEU A 176 11.97 0.25 -2.79
CA LEU A 176 12.63 -1.02 -2.53
C LEU A 176 12.05 -1.70 -1.27
N LYS A 177 11.90 -3.02 -1.34
CA LYS A 177 11.45 -3.85 -0.20
C LYS A 177 12.40 -3.71 0.99
N GLY A 178 11.83 -3.51 2.17
CA GLY A 178 12.61 -3.42 3.41
C GLY A 178 13.36 -2.11 3.59
N ALA A 179 12.99 -1.04 2.89
CA ALA A 179 13.57 0.28 3.10
C ALA A 179 13.56 0.65 4.59
N GLY A 180 14.73 1.02 5.13
CA GLY A 180 14.90 1.37 6.55
C GLY A 180 15.25 0.23 7.49
N VAL A 181 15.41 -1.00 7.01
CA VAL A 181 15.89 -2.16 7.81
C VAL A 181 17.32 -2.53 7.42
N HIS A 182 18.13 -2.95 8.39
CA HIS A 182 19.53 -3.34 8.15
C HIS A 182 19.70 -4.54 7.21
N ALA A 183 18.73 -5.45 7.18
CA ALA A 183 18.71 -6.63 6.31
C ALA A 183 18.06 -6.37 4.93
N GLN A 184 17.99 -5.11 4.53
CA GLN A 184 17.38 -4.68 3.29
C GLN A 184 18.04 -5.34 2.08
N GLY A 185 17.24 -5.97 1.23
CA GLY A 185 17.73 -6.67 0.05
C GLY A 185 18.53 -7.95 0.34
N ALA A 186 18.70 -8.35 1.59
CA ALA A 186 19.25 -9.66 1.93
C ALA A 186 18.21 -10.75 1.63
N LYS A 187 18.70 -11.83 0.99
CA LYS A 187 17.90 -13.02 0.73
C LYS A 187 17.64 -13.80 2.02
#